data_1560716dd1d8519ecaa032cbe70ee73e
#
_entry.id   1560716dd1d8519ecaa032cbe70ee73e
#
_cell.length_a   1.000
_cell.length_b   1.000
_cell.length_c   1.000
_cell.angle_alpha   90.00
_cell.angle_beta   90.00
_cell.angle_gamma   90.00
#
_symmetry.space_group_name_H-M   'P 1'
#
loop_
_entity.id
_entity.type
_entity.pdbx_description
1 polymer ?
#
loop_
_entity_poly.entity_id
_entity_poly.type
_entity_poly.pdbx_seq_one_letter_code
_entity_poly.pdbx_strand_id
1 'polypeptide(L)'
;MKKSVLFFLIYIIGVSPVFAQTYQELSDRAIACTEQDSLAQAENYIRQALKLEPANPHNALLFSNLGTIQRRQRDYDQALESYTYALNIAPRAVPILLNRAALNLEMGRNEQARVDYSLVLDLEKDNREALLMRAYIYVTQRDLKFARADYERLLKLDPQNYNARLGLATLEQKDGNLQKALEILNKMLVEDPQDAALYVARAGIEQDMQHVDLAMIDLEEALKLNPSQTEAYLMCGQIYLSQKKKNLAKQDFEKAMSLGVPQADLRGLLQQCK
;
A
#
# COMPACT_ATOMS: atom_id res chain seq x y z
N MET A 1 22.88 88.20 -17.82
CA MET A 1 21.69 87.43 -17.43
C MET A 1 21.89 86.00 -17.89
N LYS A 2 22.28 85.07 -16.98
CA LYS A 2 22.42 83.62 -17.27
C LYS A 2 21.17 82.91 -16.81
N LYS A 3 20.43 82.29 -17.74
CA LYS A 3 19.27 81.48 -17.40
C LYS A 3 19.77 80.04 -17.09
N SER A 4 19.63 79.62 -15.83
CA SER A 4 19.85 78.21 -15.42
C SER A 4 18.61 77.43 -15.76
N VAL A 5 18.77 76.38 -16.60
CA VAL A 5 17.72 75.39 -16.87
C VAL A 5 17.94 74.23 -15.89
N LEU A 6 16.98 74.05 -14.98
CA LEU A 6 16.97 72.93 -14.02
C LEU A 6 16.32 71.74 -14.70
N PHE A 7 17.10 70.66 -14.98
CA PHE A 7 16.58 69.37 -15.44
C PHE A 7 16.08 68.57 -14.25
N PHE A 8 14.76 68.40 -14.16
CA PHE A 8 14.15 67.42 -13.24
C PHE A 8 14.25 66.04 -13.88
N LEU A 9 15.10 65.18 -13.34
CA LEU A 9 15.13 63.74 -13.64
C LEU A 9 13.98 63.09 -12.84
N ILE A 10 12.90 62.76 -13.56
CA ILE A 10 11.82 61.91 -13.01
C ILE A 10 12.32 60.46 -13.04
N TYR A 11 12.69 59.93 -11.89
CA TYR A 11 12.94 58.49 -11.69
C TYR A 11 11.58 57.81 -11.75
N ILE A 12 11.25 57.19 -12.88
CA ILE A 12 10.14 56.25 -12.98
C ILE A 12 10.65 54.98 -12.33
N ILE A 13 10.27 54.76 -11.08
CA ILE A 13 10.39 53.45 -10.44
C ILE A 13 9.42 52.54 -11.17
N GLY A 14 9.95 51.71 -12.07
CA GLY A 14 9.20 50.67 -12.76
C GLY A 14 8.74 49.65 -11.72
N VAL A 15 7.53 49.83 -11.22
CA VAL A 15 6.83 48.77 -10.50
C VAL A 15 6.49 47.74 -11.55
N SER A 16 7.33 46.69 -11.65
CA SER A 16 6.95 45.52 -12.44
C SER A 16 5.63 45.00 -11.85
N PRO A 17 4.57 44.82 -12.66
CA PRO A 17 3.34 44.24 -12.14
C PRO A 17 3.70 42.83 -11.62
N VAL A 18 3.67 42.65 -10.33
CA VAL A 18 3.64 41.31 -9.72
C VAL A 18 2.30 40.75 -10.17
N PHE A 19 2.31 39.95 -11.25
CA PHE A 19 1.13 39.20 -11.65
C PHE A 19 0.77 38.30 -10.48
N ALA A 20 -0.37 38.56 -9.85
CA ALA A 20 -0.90 37.68 -8.83
C ALA A 20 -1.11 36.30 -9.50
N GLN A 21 -0.55 35.27 -8.89
CA GLN A 21 -0.73 33.91 -9.41
C GLN A 21 -2.22 33.55 -9.35
N THR A 22 -2.71 32.95 -10.42
CA THR A 22 -4.10 32.47 -10.47
C THR A 22 -4.22 31.12 -9.76
N TYR A 23 -5.42 30.77 -9.36
CA TYR A 23 -5.73 29.43 -8.83
C TYR A 23 -5.23 28.31 -9.74
N GLN A 24 -5.46 28.46 -11.05
CA GLN A 24 -5.04 27.46 -12.05
C GLN A 24 -3.52 27.36 -12.14
N GLU A 25 -2.78 28.46 -12.18
CA GLU A 25 -1.31 28.44 -12.21
C GLU A 25 -0.72 27.80 -10.97
N LEU A 26 -1.30 28.04 -9.80
CA LEU A 26 -0.87 27.41 -8.54
C LEU A 26 -1.15 25.90 -8.56
N SER A 27 -2.30 25.49 -9.07
CA SER A 27 -2.67 24.09 -9.23
C SER A 27 -1.73 23.36 -10.19
N ASP A 28 -1.44 23.95 -11.35
CA ASP A 28 -0.54 23.37 -12.36
C ASP A 28 0.90 23.24 -11.83
N ARG A 29 1.38 24.26 -11.10
CA ARG A 29 2.70 24.19 -10.43
C ARG A 29 2.75 23.12 -9.35
N ALA A 30 1.68 22.93 -8.61
CA ALA A 30 1.62 21.88 -7.60
C ALA A 30 1.73 20.48 -8.26
N ILE A 31 1.04 20.27 -9.38
CA ILE A 31 1.13 19.02 -10.15
C ILE A 31 2.57 18.80 -10.62
N ALA A 32 3.16 19.80 -11.30
CA ALA A 32 4.52 19.72 -11.80
C ALA A 32 5.56 19.44 -10.69
N CYS A 33 5.42 20.06 -9.51
CA CYS A 33 6.28 19.80 -8.36
C CYS A 33 6.09 18.37 -7.82
N THR A 34 4.85 17.83 -7.84
CA THR A 34 4.58 16.45 -7.40
C THR A 34 5.24 15.43 -8.34
N GLU A 35 5.20 15.67 -9.65
CA GLU A 35 5.87 14.84 -10.66
C GLU A 35 7.40 14.85 -10.51
N GLN A 36 7.96 15.98 -10.07
CA GLN A 36 9.40 16.16 -9.81
C GLN A 36 9.83 15.73 -8.40
N ASP A 37 8.94 15.09 -7.64
CA ASP A 37 9.15 14.68 -6.23
C ASP A 37 9.46 15.83 -5.27
N SER A 38 9.15 17.07 -5.68
CA SER A 38 9.32 18.28 -4.85
C SER A 38 8.12 18.50 -3.93
N LEU A 39 7.86 17.55 -3.03
CA LEU A 39 6.62 17.44 -2.26
C LEU A 39 6.32 18.67 -1.41
N ALA A 40 7.31 19.24 -0.73
CA ALA A 40 7.13 20.44 0.09
C ALA A 40 6.71 21.68 -0.74
N GLN A 41 7.25 21.82 -1.97
CA GLN A 41 6.84 22.91 -2.85
C GLN A 41 5.44 22.67 -3.41
N ALA A 42 5.11 21.43 -3.77
CA ALA A 42 3.77 21.06 -4.22
C ALA A 42 2.72 21.39 -3.16
N GLU A 43 2.96 20.99 -1.91
CA GLU A 43 2.08 21.32 -0.79
C GLU A 43 1.90 22.83 -0.60
N ASN A 44 2.98 23.61 -0.68
CA ASN A 44 2.90 25.08 -0.56
C ASN A 44 2.03 25.69 -1.67
N TYR A 45 2.16 25.26 -2.92
CA TYR A 45 1.31 25.73 -4.02
C TYR A 45 -0.15 25.33 -3.82
N ILE A 46 -0.44 24.11 -3.38
CA ILE A 46 -1.80 23.69 -3.06
C ILE A 46 -2.42 24.57 -1.99
N ARG A 47 -1.70 24.82 -0.88
CA ARG A 47 -2.19 25.68 0.21
C ARG A 47 -2.45 27.11 -0.23
N GLN A 48 -1.63 27.64 -1.15
CA GLN A 48 -1.86 28.96 -1.74
C GLN A 48 -3.14 28.98 -2.62
N ALA A 49 -3.34 27.95 -3.46
CA ALA A 49 -4.53 27.85 -4.29
C ALA A 49 -5.80 27.73 -3.44
N LEU A 50 -5.80 26.87 -2.42
CA LEU A 50 -6.91 26.71 -1.46
C LEU A 50 -7.25 28.01 -0.71
N LYS A 51 -6.23 28.81 -0.37
CA LYS A 51 -6.42 30.11 0.28
C LYS A 51 -6.97 31.16 -0.68
N LEU A 52 -6.59 31.09 -1.96
CA LEU A 52 -7.03 32.04 -2.97
C LEU A 52 -8.52 31.87 -3.31
N GLU A 53 -8.97 30.63 -3.45
CA GLU A 53 -10.35 30.29 -3.77
C GLU A 53 -10.92 29.21 -2.83
N PRO A 54 -11.25 29.54 -1.56
CA PRO A 54 -11.67 28.55 -0.57
C PRO A 54 -12.96 27.80 -0.93
N ALA A 55 -13.86 28.44 -1.69
CA ALA A 55 -15.14 27.85 -2.08
C ALA A 55 -15.14 27.21 -3.49
N ASN A 56 -13.97 27.05 -4.10
CA ASN A 56 -13.87 26.45 -5.43
C ASN A 56 -14.24 24.96 -5.38
N PRO A 57 -15.20 24.45 -6.17
CA PRO A 57 -15.56 23.04 -6.18
C PRO A 57 -14.41 22.11 -6.61
N HIS A 58 -13.43 22.62 -7.36
CA HIS A 58 -12.23 21.88 -7.73
C HIS A 58 -11.26 21.65 -6.56
N ASN A 59 -11.49 22.29 -5.41
CA ASN A 59 -10.70 22.05 -4.20
C ASN A 59 -10.75 20.59 -3.72
N ALA A 60 -11.78 19.81 -4.10
CA ALA A 60 -11.79 18.37 -3.83
C ALA A 60 -10.54 17.67 -4.40
N LEU A 61 -10.12 18.02 -5.62
CA LEU A 61 -8.90 17.48 -6.23
C LEU A 61 -7.64 17.98 -5.51
N LEU A 62 -7.58 19.26 -5.17
CA LEU A 62 -6.42 19.83 -4.46
C LEU A 62 -6.25 19.19 -3.07
N PHE A 63 -7.34 19.02 -2.31
CA PHE A 63 -7.28 18.30 -1.04
C PHE A 63 -6.88 16.83 -1.21
N SER A 64 -7.35 16.15 -2.26
CA SER A 64 -6.92 14.79 -2.57
C SER A 64 -5.42 14.71 -2.86
N ASN A 65 -4.90 15.62 -3.68
CA ASN A 65 -3.48 15.70 -3.97
C ASN A 65 -2.65 16.03 -2.72
N LEU A 66 -3.14 16.95 -1.89
CA LEU A 66 -2.52 17.27 -0.61
C LEU A 66 -2.42 16.04 0.30
N GLY A 67 -3.52 15.29 0.42
CA GLY A 67 -3.53 14.03 1.18
C GLY A 67 -2.52 13.01 0.64
N THR A 68 -2.39 12.91 -0.69
CA THR A 68 -1.41 12.01 -1.32
C THR A 68 0.03 12.44 -1.02
N ILE A 69 0.32 13.73 -1.06
CA ILE A 69 1.63 14.29 -0.71
C ILE A 69 1.96 13.98 0.75
N GLN A 70 1.04 14.28 1.66
CA GLN A 70 1.19 14.05 3.10
C GLN A 70 1.37 12.57 3.44
N ARG A 71 0.64 11.66 2.76
CA ARG A 71 0.83 10.21 2.88
C ARG A 71 2.25 9.80 2.47
N ARG A 72 2.80 10.33 1.38
CA ARG A 72 4.19 10.09 0.94
C ARG A 72 5.22 10.62 1.95
N GLN A 73 4.91 11.71 2.63
CA GLN A 73 5.73 12.28 3.73
C GLN A 73 5.55 11.52 5.05
N ARG A 74 4.62 10.54 5.11
CA ARG A 74 4.20 9.78 6.28
C ARG A 74 3.45 10.61 7.34
N ASP A 75 2.93 11.77 6.95
CA ASP A 75 2.06 12.60 7.79
C ASP A 75 0.61 12.11 7.68
N TYR A 76 0.38 10.89 8.16
CA TYR A 76 -0.85 10.12 7.94
C TYR A 76 -2.11 10.80 8.49
N ASP A 77 -2.03 11.44 9.65
CA ASP A 77 -3.20 12.12 10.24
C ASP A 77 -3.60 13.34 9.40
N GLN A 78 -2.64 14.12 8.91
CA GLN A 78 -2.91 15.24 8.01
C GLN A 78 -3.45 14.75 6.66
N ALA A 79 -2.89 13.67 6.13
CA ALA A 79 -3.37 13.05 4.89
C ALA A 79 -4.83 12.60 5.02
N LEU A 80 -5.20 11.99 6.14
CA LEU A 80 -6.57 11.56 6.42
C LEU A 80 -7.53 12.76 6.50
N GLU A 81 -7.11 13.85 7.13
CA GLU A 81 -7.88 15.10 7.19
C GLU A 81 -8.08 15.67 5.79
N SER A 82 -7.02 15.74 4.98
CA SER A 82 -7.08 16.25 3.62
C SER A 82 -8.03 15.43 2.73
N TYR A 83 -7.95 14.08 2.76
CA TYR A 83 -8.91 13.24 2.04
C TYR A 83 -10.36 13.41 2.56
N THR A 84 -10.53 13.65 3.85
CA THR A 84 -11.85 13.89 4.43
C THR A 84 -12.42 15.22 3.95
N TYR A 85 -11.62 16.30 3.88
CA TYR A 85 -12.05 17.56 3.26
C TYR A 85 -12.41 17.38 1.78
N ALA A 86 -11.62 16.62 1.04
CA ALA A 86 -11.91 16.29 -0.36
C ALA A 86 -13.27 15.59 -0.51
N LEU A 87 -13.57 14.61 0.35
CA LEU A 87 -14.83 13.87 0.33
C LEU A 87 -16.02 14.67 0.87
N ASN A 88 -15.81 15.68 1.71
CA ASN A 88 -16.87 16.61 2.09
C ASN A 88 -17.36 17.45 0.88
N ILE A 89 -16.45 17.75 -0.06
CA ILE A 89 -16.79 18.47 -1.30
C ILE A 89 -17.33 17.49 -2.34
N ALA A 90 -16.71 16.32 -2.49
CA ALA A 90 -17.03 15.32 -3.52
C ALA A 90 -17.25 13.92 -2.89
N PRO A 91 -18.37 13.66 -2.19
CA PRO A 91 -18.56 12.47 -1.36
C PRO A 91 -18.63 11.15 -2.15
N ARG A 92 -18.79 11.20 -3.46
CA ARG A 92 -18.87 10.02 -4.34
C ARG A 92 -17.66 9.91 -5.28
N ALA A 93 -16.58 10.62 -5.01
CA ALA A 93 -15.36 10.56 -5.81
C ALA A 93 -14.60 9.26 -5.53
N VAL A 94 -14.80 8.26 -6.37
CA VAL A 94 -14.18 6.92 -6.21
C VAL A 94 -12.67 6.97 -6.00
N PRO A 95 -11.87 7.75 -6.76
CA PRO A 95 -10.42 7.81 -6.52
C PRO A 95 -10.06 8.32 -5.11
N ILE A 96 -10.84 9.25 -4.56
CA ILE A 96 -10.58 9.80 -3.23
C ILE A 96 -10.95 8.79 -2.15
N LEU A 97 -12.08 8.07 -2.33
CA LEU A 97 -12.47 6.96 -1.44
C LEU A 97 -11.40 5.86 -1.41
N LEU A 98 -10.87 5.46 -2.58
CA LEU A 98 -9.78 4.48 -2.69
C LEU A 98 -8.53 4.95 -1.95
N ASN A 99 -8.12 6.21 -2.16
CA ASN A 99 -6.94 6.76 -1.50
C ASN A 99 -7.10 6.80 0.04
N ARG A 100 -8.27 7.22 0.54
CA ARG A 100 -8.54 7.24 1.98
C ARG A 100 -8.65 5.83 2.56
N ALA A 101 -9.26 4.90 1.84
CA ALA A 101 -9.30 3.49 2.23
C ALA A 101 -7.90 2.88 2.36
N ALA A 102 -7.05 3.11 1.36
CA ALA A 102 -5.67 2.64 1.37
C ALA A 102 -4.86 3.24 2.53
N LEU A 103 -5.03 4.55 2.80
CA LEU A 103 -4.40 5.19 3.96
C LEU A 103 -4.90 4.60 5.29
N ASN A 104 -6.21 4.41 5.44
CA ASN A 104 -6.77 3.77 6.63
C ASN A 104 -6.19 2.36 6.84
N LEU A 105 -5.98 1.61 5.76
CA LEU A 105 -5.38 0.28 5.81
C LEU A 105 -3.91 0.34 6.28
N GLU A 106 -3.12 1.29 5.77
CA GLU A 106 -1.74 1.52 6.23
C GLU A 106 -1.66 1.91 7.71
N MET A 107 -2.67 2.63 8.21
CA MET A 107 -2.79 3.01 9.62
C MET A 107 -3.35 1.87 10.50
N GLY A 108 -3.65 0.68 9.95
CA GLY A 108 -4.29 -0.43 10.66
C GLY A 108 -5.76 -0.17 11.01
N ARG A 109 -6.37 0.85 10.42
CA ARG A 109 -7.78 1.23 10.64
C ARG A 109 -8.69 0.43 9.70
N ASN A 110 -8.70 -0.90 9.86
CA ASN A 110 -9.34 -1.84 8.91
C ASN A 110 -10.84 -1.58 8.71
N GLU A 111 -11.58 -1.24 9.78
CA GLU A 111 -13.01 -0.95 9.67
C GLU A 111 -13.30 0.27 8.80
N GLN A 112 -12.54 1.36 9.00
CA GLN A 112 -12.69 2.57 8.20
C GLN A 112 -12.34 2.33 6.72
N ALA A 113 -11.27 1.57 6.48
CA ALA A 113 -10.90 1.14 5.14
C ALA A 113 -12.01 0.31 4.48
N ARG A 114 -12.58 -0.66 5.20
CA ARG A 114 -13.68 -1.50 4.72
C ARG A 114 -14.94 -0.71 4.33
N VAL A 115 -15.25 0.32 5.13
CA VAL A 115 -16.38 1.21 4.83
C VAL A 115 -16.15 1.95 3.51
N ASP A 116 -14.99 2.57 3.33
CA ASP A 116 -14.67 3.30 2.10
C ASP A 116 -14.65 2.37 0.87
N TYR A 117 -14.02 1.17 0.95
CA TYR A 117 -14.07 0.20 -0.15
C TYR A 117 -15.51 -0.28 -0.43
N SER A 118 -16.37 -0.39 0.58
CA SER A 118 -17.77 -0.74 0.37
C SER A 118 -18.52 0.38 -0.36
N LEU A 119 -18.29 1.65 -0.02
CA LEU A 119 -18.83 2.80 -0.75
C LEU A 119 -18.37 2.82 -2.21
N VAL A 120 -17.09 2.48 -2.47
CA VAL A 120 -16.61 2.31 -3.84
C VAL A 120 -17.40 1.24 -4.58
N LEU A 121 -17.63 0.08 -3.96
CA LEU A 121 -18.36 -1.03 -4.59
C LEU A 121 -19.87 -0.77 -4.73
N ASP A 122 -20.44 0.13 -3.96
CA ASP A 122 -21.80 0.63 -4.16
C ASP A 122 -21.91 1.53 -5.41
N LEU A 123 -20.81 2.23 -5.74
CA LEU A 123 -20.72 3.11 -6.92
C LEU A 123 -20.27 2.35 -8.16
N GLU A 124 -19.26 1.54 -8.02
CA GLU A 124 -18.58 0.76 -9.06
C GLU A 124 -18.50 -0.70 -8.62
N LYS A 125 -19.55 -1.46 -8.88
CA LYS A 125 -19.67 -2.85 -8.40
C LYS A 125 -18.50 -3.75 -8.77
N ASP A 126 -17.82 -3.49 -9.88
CA ASP A 126 -16.72 -4.30 -10.41
C ASP A 126 -15.35 -3.63 -10.25
N ASN A 127 -15.23 -2.68 -9.32
CA ASN A 127 -13.94 -2.08 -9.00
C ASN A 127 -12.99 -3.12 -8.40
N ARG A 128 -11.97 -3.48 -9.19
CA ARG A 128 -11.05 -4.60 -8.89
C ARG A 128 -10.23 -4.36 -7.62
N GLU A 129 -9.77 -3.13 -7.41
CA GLU A 129 -9.00 -2.74 -6.23
C GLU A 129 -9.85 -2.86 -4.97
N ALA A 130 -11.05 -2.32 -5.01
CA ALA A 130 -11.97 -2.36 -3.86
C ALA A 130 -12.37 -3.80 -3.50
N LEU A 131 -12.63 -4.65 -4.50
CA LEU A 131 -12.91 -6.09 -4.27
C LEU A 131 -11.72 -6.78 -3.60
N LEU A 132 -10.50 -6.57 -4.13
CA LEU A 132 -9.29 -7.19 -3.60
C LEU A 132 -9.01 -6.77 -2.15
N MET A 133 -9.01 -5.46 -1.90
CA MET A 133 -8.65 -4.92 -0.60
C MET A 133 -9.72 -5.20 0.46
N ARG A 134 -11.00 -5.17 0.10
CA ARG A 134 -12.07 -5.52 1.03
C ARG A 134 -12.04 -7.01 1.38
N ALA A 135 -11.78 -7.89 0.41
CA ALA A 135 -11.57 -9.31 0.66
C ALA A 135 -10.40 -9.54 1.63
N TYR A 136 -9.27 -8.87 1.43
CA TYR A 136 -8.13 -8.93 2.34
C TYR A 136 -8.52 -8.53 3.78
N ILE A 137 -9.27 -7.44 3.94
CA ILE A 137 -9.75 -7.00 5.26
C ILE A 137 -10.64 -8.08 5.88
N TYR A 138 -11.58 -8.63 5.14
CA TYR A 138 -12.45 -9.72 5.63
C TYR A 138 -11.66 -10.96 6.07
N VAL A 139 -10.59 -11.33 5.33
CA VAL A 139 -9.70 -12.44 5.75
C VAL A 139 -9.02 -12.13 7.09
N THR A 140 -8.55 -10.90 7.30
CA THR A 140 -7.90 -10.51 8.56
C THR A 140 -8.89 -10.52 9.75
N GLN A 141 -10.16 -10.22 9.47
CA GLN A 141 -11.26 -10.24 10.46
C GLN A 141 -11.90 -11.62 10.65
N ARG A 142 -11.44 -12.61 9.90
CA ARG A 142 -12.02 -13.97 9.85
C ARG A 142 -13.46 -14.03 9.31
N ASP A 143 -13.89 -13.01 8.56
CA ASP A 143 -15.16 -13.01 7.85
C ASP A 143 -15.05 -13.73 6.50
N LEU A 144 -14.66 -15.00 6.54
CA LEU A 144 -14.21 -15.77 5.37
C LEU A 144 -15.29 -15.87 4.28
N LYS A 145 -16.58 -15.83 4.65
CA LYS A 145 -17.70 -15.88 3.70
C LYS A 145 -17.71 -14.64 2.80
N PHE A 146 -17.56 -13.45 3.37
CA PHE A 146 -17.55 -12.20 2.60
C PHE A 146 -16.26 -12.05 1.80
N ALA A 147 -15.12 -12.45 2.37
CA ALA A 147 -13.85 -12.49 1.65
C ALA A 147 -13.94 -13.36 0.39
N ARG A 148 -14.50 -14.56 0.50
CA ARG A 148 -14.70 -15.49 -0.61
C ARG A 148 -15.54 -14.84 -1.72
N ALA A 149 -16.65 -14.23 -1.37
CA ALA A 149 -17.54 -13.59 -2.34
C ALA A 149 -16.83 -12.49 -3.16
N ASP A 150 -16.01 -11.67 -2.51
CA ASP A 150 -15.26 -10.62 -3.18
C ASP A 150 -14.12 -11.18 -4.08
N TYR A 151 -13.34 -12.17 -3.59
CA TYR A 151 -12.32 -12.83 -4.42
C TYR A 151 -12.93 -13.56 -5.62
N GLU A 152 -13.99 -14.32 -5.43
CA GLU A 152 -14.67 -15.04 -6.53
C GLU A 152 -15.25 -14.06 -7.55
N ARG A 153 -15.75 -12.91 -7.11
CA ARG A 153 -16.21 -11.85 -8.01
C ARG A 153 -15.05 -11.28 -8.81
N LEU A 154 -13.94 -10.97 -8.14
CA LEU A 154 -12.75 -10.47 -8.82
C LEU A 154 -12.22 -11.49 -9.83
N LEU A 155 -12.19 -12.78 -9.48
CA LEU A 155 -11.74 -13.85 -10.39
C LEU A 155 -12.69 -14.11 -11.57
N LYS A 156 -13.99 -13.75 -11.46
CA LYS A 156 -14.88 -13.73 -12.62
C LYS A 156 -14.55 -12.61 -13.61
N LEU A 157 -14.04 -11.48 -13.12
CA LEU A 157 -13.63 -10.35 -13.95
C LEU A 157 -12.22 -10.51 -14.52
N ASP A 158 -11.37 -11.18 -13.77
CA ASP A 158 -9.95 -11.40 -14.08
C ASP A 158 -9.50 -12.74 -13.50
N PRO A 159 -9.69 -13.84 -14.26
CA PRO A 159 -9.38 -15.21 -13.80
C PRO A 159 -7.89 -15.44 -13.48
N GLN A 160 -7.01 -14.62 -14.05
CA GLN A 160 -5.56 -14.70 -13.83
C GLN A 160 -5.05 -13.71 -12.80
N ASN A 161 -5.93 -13.03 -12.07
CA ASN A 161 -5.50 -12.09 -11.05
C ASN A 161 -4.68 -12.78 -9.97
N TYR A 162 -3.39 -12.51 -9.97
CA TYR A 162 -2.42 -13.13 -9.06
C TYR A 162 -2.82 -12.97 -7.58
N ASN A 163 -3.09 -11.72 -7.18
CA ASN A 163 -3.40 -11.40 -5.78
C ASN A 163 -4.72 -12.04 -5.31
N ALA A 164 -5.71 -12.09 -6.18
CA ALA A 164 -7.00 -12.73 -5.84
C ALA A 164 -6.86 -14.25 -5.72
N ARG A 165 -6.08 -14.90 -6.59
CA ARG A 165 -5.80 -16.34 -6.51
C ARG A 165 -5.01 -16.70 -5.26
N LEU A 166 -3.95 -15.95 -4.95
CA LEU A 166 -3.16 -16.12 -3.73
C LEU A 166 -4.00 -15.84 -2.48
N GLY A 167 -4.80 -14.76 -2.50
CA GLY A 167 -5.72 -14.43 -1.42
C GLY A 167 -6.78 -15.50 -1.19
N LEU A 168 -7.32 -16.12 -2.25
CA LEU A 168 -8.24 -17.23 -2.14
C LEU A 168 -7.55 -18.49 -1.59
N ALA A 169 -6.32 -18.79 -1.98
CA ALA A 169 -5.53 -19.89 -1.40
C ALA A 169 -5.32 -19.69 0.11
N THR A 170 -4.94 -18.47 0.52
CA THR A 170 -4.79 -18.11 1.94
C THR A 170 -6.11 -18.22 2.71
N LEU A 171 -7.22 -17.84 2.08
CA LEU A 171 -8.55 -17.98 2.65
C LEU A 171 -8.91 -19.46 2.84
N GLU A 172 -8.68 -20.31 1.82
CA GLU A 172 -8.94 -21.75 1.92
C GLU A 172 -8.08 -22.40 3.02
N GLN A 173 -6.82 -21.98 3.16
CA GLN A 173 -5.94 -22.41 4.25
C GLN A 173 -6.54 -22.04 5.62
N LYS A 174 -6.97 -20.78 5.80
CA LYS A 174 -7.58 -20.31 7.06
C LYS A 174 -8.93 -20.96 7.37
N ASP A 175 -9.65 -21.38 6.35
CA ASP A 175 -10.93 -22.11 6.46
C ASP A 175 -10.73 -23.61 6.69
N GLY A 176 -9.47 -24.09 6.71
CA GLY A 176 -9.12 -25.50 6.90
C GLY A 176 -9.24 -26.36 5.62
N ASN A 177 -9.55 -25.77 4.48
CA ASN A 177 -9.66 -26.45 3.19
C ASN A 177 -8.28 -26.60 2.52
N LEU A 178 -7.31 -27.20 3.22
CA LEU A 178 -5.90 -27.24 2.82
C LEU A 178 -5.69 -27.81 1.43
N GLN A 179 -6.46 -28.84 1.05
CA GLN A 179 -6.36 -29.45 -0.30
C GLN A 179 -6.72 -28.46 -1.41
N LYS A 180 -7.79 -27.66 -1.21
CA LYS A 180 -8.17 -26.63 -2.20
C LYS A 180 -7.12 -25.53 -2.31
N ALA A 181 -6.53 -25.14 -1.18
CA ALA A 181 -5.44 -24.17 -1.15
C ALA A 181 -4.25 -24.68 -1.98
N LEU A 182 -3.84 -25.94 -1.79
CA LEU A 182 -2.78 -26.58 -2.61
C LEU A 182 -3.11 -26.61 -4.10
N GLU A 183 -4.36 -26.96 -4.46
CA GLU A 183 -4.78 -26.98 -5.86
C GLU A 183 -4.64 -25.62 -6.54
N ILE A 184 -4.97 -24.53 -5.83
CA ILE A 184 -4.81 -23.17 -6.36
C ILE A 184 -3.32 -22.85 -6.56
N LEU A 185 -2.48 -23.08 -5.54
CA LEU A 185 -1.05 -22.78 -5.62
C LEU A 185 -0.32 -23.64 -6.63
N ASN A 186 -0.67 -24.95 -6.74
CA ASN A 186 -0.09 -25.82 -7.75
C ASN A 186 -0.39 -25.32 -9.17
N LYS A 187 -1.61 -24.85 -9.44
CA LYS A 187 -1.94 -24.24 -10.74
C LYS A 187 -1.13 -22.98 -10.98
N MET A 188 -0.97 -22.12 -9.97
CA MET A 188 -0.16 -20.90 -10.08
C MET A 188 1.32 -21.24 -10.35
N LEU A 189 1.88 -22.24 -9.67
CA LEU A 189 3.27 -22.70 -9.88
C LEU A 189 3.52 -23.37 -11.22
N VAL A 190 2.50 -24.00 -11.82
CA VAL A 190 2.59 -24.52 -13.21
C VAL A 190 2.70 -23.34 -14.21
N GLU A 191 2.04 -22.24 -13.94
CA GLU A 191 2.04 -21.05 -14.79
C GLU A 191 3.33 -20.21 -14.58
N ASP A 192 3.78 -20.07 -13.34
CA ASP A 192 5.02 -19.37 -12.98
C ASP A 192 5.87 -20.20 -11.99
N PRO A 193 6.72 -21.10 -12.49
CA PRO A 193 7.59 -21.94 -11.66
C PRO A 193 8.80 -21.17 -11.06
N GLN A 194 8.98 -19.90 -11.38
CA GLN A 194 10.08 -19.07 -10.85
C GLN A 194 9.63 -18.13 -9.73
N ASP A 195 8.38 -18.18 -9.31
CA ASP A 195 7.87 -17.35 -8.23
C ASP A 195 8.18 -17.95 -6.85
N ALA A 196 9.22 -17.44 -6.20
CA ALA A 196 9.63 -17.87 -4.86
C ALA A 196 8.53 -17.70 -3.79
N ALA A 197 7.65 -16.70 -3.93
CA ALA A 197 6.59 -16.46 -2.96
C ALA A 197 5.52 -17.56 -2.99
N LEU A 198 5.24 -18.15 -4.16
CA LEU A 198 4.30 -19.26 -4.27
C LEU A 198 4.80 -20.53 -3.60
N TYR A 199 6.12 -20.81 -3.68
CA TYR A 199 6.72 -21.93 -2.95
C TYR A 199 6.62 -21.72 -1.44
N VAL A 200 6.88 -20.49 -0.94
CA VAL A 200 6.70 -20.18 0.49
C VAL A 200 5.24 -20.36 0.92
N ALA A 201 4.30 -19.86 0.13
CA ALA A 201 2.87 -20.03 0.41
C ALA A 201 2.47 -21.51 0.44
N ARG A 202 2.98 -22.34 -0.50
CA ARG A 202 2.69 -23.77 -0.54
C ARG A 202 3.34 -24.50 0.65
N ALA A 203 4.57 -24.14 1.00
CA ALA A 203 5.24 -24.68 2.18
C ALA A 203 4.45 -24.45 3.47
N GLY A 204 3.81 -23.28 3.61
CA GLY A 204 2.93 -22.99 4.74
C GLY A 204 1.73 -23.95 4.82
N ILE A 205 1.12 -24.26 3.68
CA ILE A 205 0.00 -25.22 3.62
C ILE A 205 0.48 -26.64 3.90
N GLU A 206 1.63 -27.07 3.32
CA GLU A 206 2.21 -28.37 3.58
C GLU A 206 2.58 -28.54 5.07
N GLN A 207 3.04 -27.48 5.72
CA GLN A 207 3.30 -27.49 7.16
C GLN A 207 2.01 -27.65 7.96
N ASP A 208 0.92 -26.99 7.60
CA ASP A 208 -0.39 -27.15 8.23
C ASP A 208 -0.93 -28.58 8.06
N MET A 209 -0.61 -29.24 6.93
CA MET A 209 -0.91 -30.64 6.66
C MET A 209 0.05 -31.63 7.34
N GLN A 210 1.03 -31.13 8.11
CA GLN A 210 2.10 -31.92 8.75
C GLN A 210 3.05 -32.61 7.74
N HIS A 211 3.09 -32.18 6.50
CA HIS A 211 4.00 -32.66 5.48
C HIS A 211 5.32 -31.88 5.52
N VAL A 212 6.04 -31.98 6.62
CA VAL A 212 7.21 -31.14 6.92
C VAL A 212 8.32 -31.29 5.88
N ASP A 213 8.51 -32.49 5.33
CA ASP A 213 9.53 -32.74 4.29
C ASP A 213 9.18 -32.02 2.98
N LEU A 214 7.91 -32.00 2.58
CA LEU A 214 7.46 -31.26 1.40
C LEU A 214 7.59 -29.76 1.61
N ALA A 215 7.23 -29.27 2.81
CA ALA A 215 7.44 -27.86 3.15
C ALA A 215 8.92 -27.44 3.05
N MET A 216 9.85 -28.28 3.52
CA MET A 216 11.28 -28.00 3.42
C MET A 216 11.77 -27.97 1.96
N ILE A 217 11.29 -28.87 1.09
CA ILE A 217 11.63 -28.87 -0.33
C ILE A 217 11.18 -27.55 -1.00
N ASP A 218 9.97 -27.10 -0.72
CA ASP A 218 9.46 -25.84 -1.24
C ASP A 218 10.25 -24.64 -0.73
N LEU A 219 10.60 -24.61 0.56
CA LEU A 219 11.39 -23.53 1.15
C LEU A 219 12.81 -23.48 0.56
N GLU A 220 13.43 -24.62 0.30
CA GLU A 220 14.74 -24.71 -0.37
C GLU A 220 14.66 -24.16 -1.81
N GLU A 221 13.62 -24.51 -2.56
CA GLU A 221 13.41 -23.95 -3.90
C GLU A 221 13.14 -22.45 -3.86
N ALA A 222 12.32 -21.98 -2.91
CA ALA A 222 12.09 -20.54 -2.71
C ALA A 222 13.40 -19.77 -2.44
N LEU A 223 14.27 -20.30 -1.58
CA LEU A 223 15.56 -19.69 -1.26
C LEU A 223 16.58 -19.74 -2.38
N LYS A 224 16.51 -20.77 -3.23
CA LYS A 224 17.33 -20.88 -4.45
C LYS A 224 16.89 -19.84 -5.49
N LEU A 225 15.60 -19.60 -5.64
CA LEU A 225 15.04 -18.59 -6.55
C LEU A 225 15.24 -17.18 -6.03
N ASN A 226 15.02 -16.96 -4.75
CA ASN A 226 15.20 -15.68 -4.07
C ASN A 226 15.94 -15.83 -2.73
N PRO A 227 17.28 -15.67 -2.71
CA PRO A 227 18.08 -15.76 -1.48
C PRO A 227 17.79 -14.68 -0.43
N SER A 228 16.93 -13.71 -0.76
CA SER A 228 16.48 -12.67 0.17
C SER A 228 15.05 -12.90 0.67
N GLN A 229 14.47 -14.08 0.43
CA GLN A 229 13.13 -14.44 0.87
C GLN A 229 13.09 -14.66 2.38
N THR A 230 12.87 -13.58 3.11
CA THR A 230 12.95 -13.53 4.58
C THR A 230 11.99 -14.53 5.24
N GLU A 231 10.77 -14.65 4.73
CA GLU A 231 9.75 -15.55 5.27
C GLU A 231 10.16 -17.01 5.17
N ALA A 232 10.86 -17.41 4.11
CA ALA A 232 11.38 -18.76 3.96
C ALA A 232 12.38 -19.11 5.07
N TYR A 233 13.32 -18.20 5.40
CA TYR A 233 14.25 -18.41 6.52
C TYR A 233 13.52 -18.51 7.87
N LEU A 234 12.49 -17.70 8.09
CA LEU A 234 11.69 -17.77 9.31
C LEU A 234 11.01 -19.13 9.45
N MET A 235 10.42 -19.64 8.36
CA MET A 235 9.76 -20.93 8.34
C MET A 235 10.75 -22.08 8.50
N CYS A 236 11.90 -22.07 7.80
CA CYS A 236 12.96 -23.06 7.98
C CYS A 236 13.45 -23.08 9.45
N GLY A 237 13.72 -21.92 10.03
CA GLY A 237 14.15 -21.80 11.41
C GLY A 237 13.12 -22.37 12.39
N GLN A 238 11.83 -22.14 12.19
CA GLN A 238 10.75 -22.71 13.00
C GLN A 238 10.66 -24.23 12.85
N ILE A 239 10.77 -24.76 11.62
CA ILE A 239 10.80 -26.20 11.36
C ILE A 239 12.02 -26.84 12.04
N TYR A 240 13.22 -26.29 11.90
CA TYR A 240 14.42 -26.79 12.56
C TYR A 240 14.31 -26.76 14.08
N LEU A 241 13.67 -25.72 14.62
CA LEU A 241 13.44 -25.61 16.07
C LEU A 241 12.50 -26.72 16.55
N SER A 242 11.43 -27.02 15.85
CA SER A 242 10.51 -28.12 16.15
C SER A 242 11.22 -29.50 16.12
N GLN A 243 12.19 -29.65 15.20
CA GLN A 243 13.04 -30.83 15.07
C GLN A 243 14.20 -30.85 16.07
N LYS A 244 14.29 -29.90 17.01
CA LYS A 244 15.39 -29.76 18.00
C LYS A 244 16.76 -29.48 17.35
N LYS A 245 16.82 -29.08 16.10
CA LYS A 245 18.03 -28.72 15.37
C LYS A 245 18.39 -27.25 15.65
N LYS A 246 18.67 -26.91 16.90
CA LYS A 246 18.83 -25.55 17.42
C LYS A 246 19.85 -24.68 16.65
N ASN A 247 20.98 -25.27 16.25
CA ASN A 247 22.04 -24.55 15.54
C ASN A 247 21.56 -24.07 14.14
N LEU A 248 20.84 -24.94 13.40
CA LEU A 248 20.28 -24.59 12.09
C LEU A 248 19.18 -23.52 12.23
N ALA A 249 18.27 -23.72 13.19
CA ALA A 249 17.24 -22.72 13.49
C ALA A 249 17.84 -21.34 13.79
N LYS A 250 18.91 -21.30 14.60
CA LYS A 250 19.61 -20.04 14.93
C LYS A 250 20.19 -19.38 13.69
N GLN A 251 20.85 -20.15 12.81
CA GLN A 251 21.43 -19.63 11.56
C GLN A 251 20.36 -18.98 10.68
N ASP A 252 19.21 -19.61 10.51
CA ASP A 252 18.12 -19.08 9.69
C ASP A 252 17.51 -17.82 10.31
N PHE A 253 17.29 -17.77 11.62
CA PHE A 253 16.81 -16.54 12.28
C PHE A 253 17.84 -15.40 12.21
N GLU A 254 19.13 -15.68 12.34
CA GLU A 254 20.19 -14.69 12.15
C GLU A 254 20.23 -14.19 10.69
N LYS A 255 20.00 -15.08 9.72
CA LYS A 255 19.88 -14.70 8.33
C LYS A 255 18.67 -13.80 8.09
N ALA A 256 17.50 -14.16 8.63
CA ALA A 256 16.29 -13.31 8.57
C ALA A 256 16.52 -11.91 9.17
N MET A 257 17.25 -11.83 10.32
CA MET A 257 17.64 -10.54 10.90
C MET A 257 18.55 -9.74 9.96
N SER A 258 19.52 -10.38 9.31
CA SER A 258 20.42 -9.70 8.35
C SER A 258 19.66 -9.16 7.14
N LEU A 259 18.48 -9.69 6.84
CA LEU A 259 17.56 -9.26 5.78
C LEU A 259 16.50 -8.26 6.26
N GLY A 260 16.59 -7.78 7.51
CA GLY A 260 15.78 -6.68 8.02
C GLY A 260 14.70 -7.04 9.03
N VAL A 261 14.58 -8.30 9.45
CA VAL A 261 13.64 -8.66 10.54
C VAL A 261 14.14 -8.08 11.86
N PRO A 262 13.32 -7.31 12.60
CA PRO A 262 13.74 -6.73 13.87
C PRO A 262 14.11 -7.83 14.89
N GLN A 263 15.24 -7.65 15.55
CA GLN A 263 15.69 -8.59 16.59
C GLN A 263 14.64 -8.77 17.71
N ALA A 264 13.87 -7.74 17.99
CA ALA A 264 12.81 -7.79 19.00
C ALA A 264 11.78 -8.88 18.70
N ASP A 265 11.43 -9.06 17.41
CA ASP A 265 10.42 -10.02 16.96
C ASP A 265 10.92 -11.47 17.07
N LEU A 266 12.23 -11.68 16.95
CA LEU A 266 12.87 -13.00 17.00
C LEU A 266 13.45 -13.37 18.37
N ARG A 267 13.37 -12.48 19.37
CA ARG A 267 13.98 -12.70 20.69
C ARG A 267 13.54 -14.02 21.33
N GLY A 268 12.25 -14.32 21.29
CA GLY A 268 11.69 -15.56 21.88
C GLY A 268 12.18 -16.82 21.16
N LEU A 269 12.26 -16.80 19.82
CA LEU A 269 12.75 -17.91 19.02
C LEU A 269 14.26 -18.13 19.21
N LEU A 270 15.04 -17.06 19.24
CA LEU A 270 16.49 -17.13 19.49
C LEU A 270 16.81 -17.63 20.93
N GLN A 271 15.97 -17.35 21.92
CA GLN A 271 16.14 -17.92 23.27
C GLN A 271 15.93 -19.42 23.27
N GLN A 272 15.01 -19.97 22.48
CA GLN A 272 14.78 -21.40 22.36
C GLN A 272 15.93 -22.12 21.64
N CYS A 273 16.76 -21.41 20.89
CA CYS A 273 17.95 -21.95 20.24
C CYS A 273 19.15 -22.09 21.16
N LYS A 274 19.08 -21.59 22.40
CA LYS A 274 20.10 -21.80 23.45
C LYS A 274 19.91 -23.16 24.10
#